data_c5763830cbf77e5fe260abe273039d22
#
_entry.id   c5763830cbf77e5fe260abe273039d22
#
_cell.length_a   1.000
_cell.length_b   1.000
_cell.length_c   1.000
_cell.angle_alpha   90.00
_cell.angle_beta   90.00
_cell.angle_gamma   90.00
#
_symmetry.space_group_name_H-M   'P 1'
#
loop_
_entity.id
_entity.type
_entity.pdbx_description
1 polymer ?
#
loop_
_entity_poly.entity_id
_entity_poly.type
_entity_poly.pdbx_seq_one_letter_code
_entity_poly.pdbx_strand_id
1 'polypeptide(L)'
;MECDLKNLYLKDVVPAMMKGRNYQNIHQVPKLEKIVVNCSTGSAQDVKAALEDAVNDMTLIAGQKPVKTRSKKSISNFKLRLHQEIGCKVTLRGKRMYEFFLRFTRMALPRIRDFRGVPNGGFDGRGAYTLGVKDHTIFPEIELDKVKRNLGFDVTFVTTGKDREETREMLLRMGMPFIERSHAPDAAKAAPKEKPNGQEVLAA
;
A
#
# COMPACT_ATOMS: atom_id res chain seq x y z
N MET A 1 15.36 16.56 15.48
CA MET A 1 15.88 15.75 14.36
C MET A 1 14.99 16.02 13.16
N GLU A 2 15.56 16.55 12.09
CA GLU A 2 14.87 16.68 10.82
C GLU A 2 14.72 15.30 10.19
N CYS A 3 13.61 15.09 9.48
CA CYS A 3 13.35 13.80 8.86
C CYS A 3 14.14 13.73 7.54
N ASP A 4 15.21 12.93 7.49
CA ASP A 4 16.14 12.83 6.36
C ASP A 4 15.41 12.58 5.03
N LEU A 5 14.35 11.77 5.05
CA LEU A 5 13.58 11.47 3.84
C LEU A 5 12.76 12.68 3.34
N LYS A 6 12.26 13.54 4.25
CA LYS A 6 11.57 14.76 3.84
C LYS A 6 12.55 15.74 3.19
N ASN A 7 13.77 15.83 3.71
CA ASN A 7 14.82 16.66 3.14
C ASN A 7 15.25 16.13 1.77
N LEU A 8 15.42 14.81 1.61
CA LEU A 8 15.69 14.17 0.34
C LEU A 8 14.56 14.45 -0.67
N TYR A 9 13.30 14.33 -0.26
CA TYR A 9 12.16 14.64 -1.13
C TYR A 9 12.24 16.09 -1.63
N LEU A 10 12.50 17.08 -0.76
CA LEU A 10 12.54 18.49 -1.14
C LEU A 10 13.76 18.85 -1.98
N LYS A 11 14.95 18.29 -1.67
CA LYS A 11 16.21 18.65 -2.34
C LYS A 11 16.43 17.93 -3.65
N ASP A 12 16.05 16.64 -3.71
CA ASP A 12 16.40 15.77 -4.85
C ASP A 12 15.17 15.40 -5.70
N VAL A 13 14.07 14.94 -5.06
CA VAL A 13 12.92 14.40 -5.80
C VAL A 13 12.15 15.51 -6.51
N VAL A 14 11.84 16.61 -5.82
CA VAL A 14 11.07 17.73 -6.39
C VAL A 14 11.76 18.35 -7.60
N PRO A 15 13.04 18.76 -7.57
CA PRO A 15 13.70 19.32 -8.73
C PRO A 15 13.82 18.35 -9.91
N ALA A 16 14.07 17.05 -9.60
CA ALA A 16 14.19 16.02 -10.62
C ALA A 16 12.85 15.78 -11.34
N MET A 17 11.73 15.73 -10.61
CA MET A 17 10.40 15.58 -11.21
C MET A 17 9.96 16.83 -11.99
N MET A 18 10.29 18.03 -11.52
CA MET A 18 10.02 19.26 -12.25
C MET A 18 10.69 19.28 -13.61
N LYS A 19 11.97 18.87 -13.67
CA LYS A 19 12.71 18.80 -14.95
C LYS A 19 12.20 17.68 -15.85
N GLY A 20 11.89 16.51 -15.30
CA GLY A 20 11.50 15.33 -16.08
C GLY A 20 10.11 15.42 -16.70
N ARG A 21 9.19 16.13 -16.06
CA ARG A 21 7.78 16.27 -16.52
C ARG A 21 7.37 17.69 -16.88
N ASN A 22 8.30 18.64 -16.92
CA ASN A 22 8.07 20.05 -17.28
C ASN A 22 6.94 20.71 -16.47
N TYR A 23 6.88 20.44 -15.15
CA TYR A 23 5.91 21.12 -14.29
C TYR A 23 6.22 22.60 -14.18
N GLN A 24 5.19 23.43 -14.35
CA GLN A 24 5.30 24.88 -14.23
C GLN A 24 5.32 25.36 -12.78
N ASN A 25 4.75 24.57 -11.85
CA ASN A 25 4.62 24.94 -10.46
C ASN A 25 5.03 23.78 -9.54
N ILE A 26 5.73 24.10 -8.45
CA ILE A 26 6.14 23.13 -7.42
C ILE A 26 4.93 22.39 -6.81
N HIS A 27 3.76 23.04 -6.73
CA HIS A 27 2.55 22.44 -6.18
C HIS A 27 1.91 21.37 -7.08
N GLN A 28 2.33 21.27 -8.34
CA GLN A 28 1.92 20.20 -9.25
C GLN A 28 2.66 18.89 -8.98
N VAL A 29 3.85 18.98 -8.36
CA VAL A 29 4.66 17.79 -8.04
C VAL A 29 3.91 16.92 -7.04
N PRO A 30 3.73 15.60 -7.30
CA PRO A 30 3.06 14.70 -6.39
C PRO A 30 3.81 14.61 -5.06
N LYS A 31 3.06 14.62 -3.96
CA LYS A 31 3.59 14.47 -2.60
C LYS A 31 2.89 13.33 -1.87
N LEU A 32 3.58 12.72 -0.92
CA LEU A 32 2.97 11.76 -0.02
C LEU A 32 2.06 12.50 0.97
N GLU A 33 0.78 12.14 1.00
CA GLU A 33 -0.23 12.76 1.87
C GLU A 33 -0.37 12.02 3.20
N LYS A 34 -0.51 10.69 3.13
CA LYS A 34 -0.69 9.81 4.26
C LYS A 34 -0.28 8.39 3.92
N ILE A 35 0.07 7.61 4.96
CA ILE A 35 0.21 6.15 4.86
C ILE A 35 -0.86 5.54 5.75
N VAL A 36 -1.60 4.59 5.21
CA VAL A 36 -2.59 3.82 5.96
C VAL A 36 -2.09 2.39 6.08
N VAL A 37 -1.93 1.92 7.31
CA VAL A 37 -1.64 0.51 7.59
C VAL A 37 -2.90 -0.12 8.15
N ASN A 38 -3.33 -1.22 7.56
CA ASN A 38 -4.53 -1.94 7.92
C ASN A 38 -4.20 -3.40 8.22
N CYS A 39 -4.84 -3.96 9.23
CA CYS A 39 -4.80 -5.37 9.56
C CYS A 39 -6.22 -5.89 9.78
N SER A 40 -6.55 -7.00 9.15
CA SER A 40 -7.82 -7.69 9.35
C SER A 40 -7.62 -9.01 10.06
N THR A 41 -8.33 -9.23 11.15
CA THR A 41 -8.30 -10.46 11.96
C THR A 41 -9.59 -11.27 11.86
N GLY A 42 -10.48 -10.91 10.94
CA GLY A 42 -11.83 -11.50 10.82
C GLY A 42 -11.87 -13.00 10.51
N SER A 43 -10.81 -13.57 9.96
CA SER A 43 -10.69 -15.01 9.67
C SER A 43 -10.08 -15.84 10.83
N ALA A 44 -9.64 -15.20 11.91
CA ALA A 44 -9.06 -15.90 13.05
C ALA A 44 -10.14 -16.67 13.85
N GLN A 45 -9.77 -17.81 14.43
CA GLN A 45 -10.68 -18.61 15.28
C GLN A 45 -11.12 -17.82 16.52
N ASP A 46 -10.17 -17.11 17.14
CA ASP A 46 -10.41 -16.20 18.26
C ASP A 46 -10.11 -14.76 17.85
N VAL A 47 -11.15 -14.09 17.32
CA VAL A 47 -11.04 -12.74 16.75
C VAL A 47 -10.63 -11.71 17.80
N LYS A 48 -11.08 -11.84 19.05
CA LYS A 48 -10.78 -10.85 20.11
C LYS A 48 -9.30 -10.88 20.50
N ALA A 49 -8.76 -12.08 20.80
CA ALA A 49 -7.36 -12.23 21.16
C ALA A 49 -6.43 -11.85 19.98
N ALA A 50 -6.78 -12.27 18.76
CA ALA A 50 -6.03 -11.89 17.55
C ALA A 50 -6.04 -10.37 17.30
N LEU A 51 -7.14 -9.70 17.63
CA LEU A 51 -7.23 -8.26 17.49
C LEU A 51 -6.38 -7.50 18.51
N GLU A 52 -6.32 -7.99 19.75
CA GLU A 52 -5.48 -7.39 20.79
C GLU A 52 -3.98 -7.54 20.43
N ASP A 53 -3.57 -8.74 19.99
CA ASP A 53 -2.22 -8.98 19.50
C ASP A 53 -1.91 -8.04 18.32
N ALA A 54 -2.81 -7.92 17.32
CA ALA A 54 -2.66 -7.02 16.17
C ALA A 54 -2.56 -5.53 16.56
N VAL A 55 -3.31 -5.09 17.56
CA VAL A 55 -3.26 -3.71 18.07
C VAL A 55 -1.92 -3.43 18.73
N ASN A 56 -1.38 -4.37 19.50
CA ASN A 56 -0.08 -4.24 20.16
C ASN A 56 1.05 -4.18 19.13
N ASP A 57 1.09 -5.12 18.19
CA ASP A 57 2.12 -5.20 17.16
C ASP A 57 2.08 -3.96 16.25
N MET A 58 0.89 -3.55 15.81
CA MET A 58 0.74 -2.35 15.01
C MET A 58 1.14 -1.07 15.76
N THR A 59 0.95 -1.03 17.09
CA THR A 59 1.40 0.10 17.90
C THR A 59 2.92 0.20 17.92
N LEU A 60 3.63 -0.93 18.02
CA LEU A 60 5.08 -0.98 17.96
C LEU A 60 5.60 -0.55 16.58
N ILE A 61 5.02 -1.10 15.50
CA ILE A 61 5.41 -0.80 14.11
C ILE A 61 5.18 0.67 13.75
N ALA A 62 3.98 1.19 14.04
CA ALA A 62 3.56 2.51 13.61
C ALA A 62 4.00 3.64 14.57
N GLY A 63 4.35 3.29 15.82
CA GLY A 63 4.59 4.28 16.88
C GLY A 63 3.35 5.09 17.25
N GLN A 64 2.15 4.59 16.88
CA GLN A 64 0.87 5.21 17.15
C GLN A 64 -0.20 4.15 17.39
N LYS A 65 -1.05 4.34 18.42
CA LYS A 65 -2.14 3.41 18.72
C LYS A 65 -3.14 3.33 17.56
N PRO A 66 -3.41 2.13 17.01
CA PRO A 66 -4.36 1.94 15.93
C PRO A 66 -5.81 2.09 16.42
N VAL A 67 -6.70 2.37 15.47
CA VAL A 67 -8.15 2.40 15.69
C VAL A 67 -8.73 1.06 15.31
N LYS A 68 -9.52 0.44 16.19
CA LYS A 68 -10.24 -0.79 15.90
C LYS A 68 -11.34 -0.54 14.88
N THR A 69 -11.45 -1.39 13.87
CA THR A 69 -12.47 -1.30 12.82
C THR A 69 -13.60 -2.28 13.11
N ARG A 70 -14.85 -1.81 12.89
CA ARG A 70 -16.06 -2.56 13.22
C ARG A 70 -16.83 -2.96 11.97
N SER A 71 -17.47 -4.13 12.02
CA SER A 71 -18.37 -4.61 10.97
C SER A 71 -19.55 -3.66 10.77
N LYS A 72 -19.87 -3.39 9.49
CA LYS A 72 -21.01 -2.54 9.11
C LYS A 72 -22.31 -3.34 8.93
N LYS A 73 -22.21 -4.65 8.67
CA LYS A 73 -23.36 -5.54 8.41
C LYS A 73 -23.13 -6.88 9.09
N SER A 74 -24.22 -7.56 9.44
CA SER A 74 -24.20 -8.94 9.89
C SER A 74 -24.16 -9.87 8.67
N ILE A 75 -23.19 -10.78 8.61
CA ILE A 75 -23.02 -11.74 7.51
C ILE A 75 -22.83 -13.12 8.12
N SER A 76 -23.79 -14.03 7.93
CA SER A 76 -23.79 -15.36 8.54
C SER A 76 -22.62 -16.23 8.04
N ASN A 77 -22.32 -16.21 6.75
CA ASN A 77 -21.24 -16.98 6.14
C ASN A 77 -19.86 -16.69 6.76
N PHE A 78 -19.62 -15.46 7.18
CA PHE A 78 -18.38 -15.04 7.86
C PHE A 78 -18.51 -15.00 9.37
N LYS A 79 -19.62 -15.48 9.94
CA LYS A 79 -19.90 -15.46 11.38
C LYS A 79 -19.76 -14.06 12.00
N LEU A 80 -20.06 -13.01 11.24
CA LEU A 80 -19.97 -11.61 11.64
C LEU A 80 -21.32 -11.08 12.14
N ARG A 81 -21.26 -10.32 13.22
CA ARG A 81 -22.39 -9.55 13.75
C ARG A 81 -22.15 -8.05 13.54
N LEU A 82 -23.25 -7.30 13.52
CA LEU A 82 -23.19 -5.84 13.43
C LEU A 82 -22.35 -5.26 14.59
N HIS A 83 -21.49 -4.28 14.28
CA HIS A 83 -20.58 -3.60 15.21
C HIS A 83 -19.51 -4.49 15.89
N GLN A 84 -19.34 -5.73 15.45
CA GLN A 84 -18.26 -6.58 15.91
C GLN A 84 -16.90 -6.00 15.47
N GLU A 85 -15.92 -5.96 16.37
CA GLU A 85 -14.55 -5.54 16.08
C GLU A 85 -13.83 -6.66 15.32
N ILE A 86 -13.33 -6.36 14.10
CA ILE A 86 -12.77 -7.36 13.18
C ILE A 86 -11.39 -7.00 12.63
N GLY A 87 -10.87 -5.86 12.96
CA GLY A 87 -9.56 -5.43 12.49
C GLY A 87 -9.11 -4.13 13.13
N CYS A 88 -7.95 -3.67 12.74
CA CYS A 88 -7.41 -2.39 13.19
C CYS A 88 -6.71 -1.66 12.03
N LYS A 89 -6.70 -0.34 12.11
CA LYS A 89 -6.03 0.53 11.13
C LYS A 89 -5.33 1.69 11.82
N VAL A 90 -4.23 2.13 11.23
CA VAL A 90 -3.54 3.35 11.62
C VAL A 90 -3.33 4.24 10.40
N THR A 91 -3.44 5.55 10.60
CA THR A 91 -3.16 6.53 9.55
C THR A 91 -2.01 7.41 10.01
N LEU A 92 -0.91 7.36 9.28
CA LEU A 92 0.30 8.13 9.55
C LEU A 92 0.37 9.35 8.65
N ARG A 93 0.74 10.50 9.23
CA ARG A 93 0.90 11.77 8.52
C ARG A 93 2.14 12.51 9.01
N GLY A 94 2.60 13.48 8.21
CA GLY A 94 3.70 14.36 8.58
C GLY A 94 5.02 13.61 8.84
N LYS A 95 5.72 13.93 9.93
CA LYS A 95 7.03 13.38 10.27
C LYS A 95 6.99 11.86 10.44
N ARG A 96 6.02 11.34 11.20
CA ARG A 96 5.86 9.89 11.44
C ARG A 96 5.66 9.09 10.16
N MET A 97 4.99 9.66 9.17
CA MET A 97 4.78 9.06 7.85
C MET A 97 6.10 8.83 7.11
N TYR A 98 6.97 9.85 7.07
CA TYR A 98 8.27 9.74 6.42
C TYR A 98 9.23 8.79 7.16
N GLU A 99 9.20 8.80 8.50
CA GLU A 99 9.97 7.87 9.32
C GLU A 99 9.54 6.42 9.10
N PHE A 100 8.23 6.17 9.07
CA PHE A 100 7.69 4.84 8.76
C PHE A 100 8.08 4.41 7.34
N PHE A 101 7.95 5.28 6.34
CA PHE A 101 8.34 4.98 4.96
C PHE A 101 9.82 4.58 4.87
N LEU A 102 10.69 5.33 5.54
CA LEU A 102 12.13 5.03 5.55
C LEU A 102 12.44 3.66 6.16
N ARG A 103 11.85 3.35 7.32
CA ARG A 103 12.03 2.05 7.97
C ARG A 103 11.45 0.93 7.13
N PHE A 104 10.29 1.15 6.55
CA PHE A 104 9.63 0.17 5.68
C PHE A 104 10.47 -0.17 4.46
N THR A 105 10.98 0.84 3.74
CA THR A 105 11.76 0.61 2.51
C THR A 105 13.15 0.07 2.76
N ARG A 106 13.86 0.56 3.79
CA ARG A 106 15.26 0.19 4.04
C ARG A 106 15.44 -1.02 4.94
N MET A 107 14.50 -1.27 5.86
CA MET A 107 14.64 -2.30 6.87
C MET A 107 13.65 -3.46 6.69
N ALA A 108 12.35 -3.17 6.50
CA ALA A 108 11.32 -4.19 6.46
C ALA A 108 11.29 -4.93 5.11
N LEU A 109 11.26 -4.23 3.98
CA LEU A 109 11.17 -4.86 2.66
C LEU A 109 12.32 -5.84 2.36
N PRO A 110 13.60 -5.51 2.62
CA PRO A 110 14.70 -6.45 2.34
C PRO A 110 14.66 -7.72 3.19
N ARG A 111 13.92 -7.72 4.30
CA ARG A 111 13.75 -8.89 5.18
C ARG A 111 12.68 -9.88 4.70
N ILE A 112 11.90 -9.50 3.68
CA ILE A 112 10.93 -10.42 3.07
C ILE A 112 11.71 -11.57 2.43
N ARG A 113 11.29 -12.80 2.74
CA ARG A 113 11.87 -13.99 2.12
C ARG A 113 11.69 -13.94 0.60
N ASP A 114 12.75 -14.25 -0.14
CA ASP A 114 12.77 -14.22 -1.62
C ASP A 114 12.35 -12.87 -2.24
N PHE A 115 12.73 -11.77 -1.57
CA PHE A 115 12.38 -10.44 -2.06
C PHE A 115 13.06 -10.14 -3.40
N ARG A 116 12.26 -9.91 -4.44
CA ARG A 116 12.70 -9.54 -5.80
C ARG A 116 12.29 -8.12 -6.20
N GLY A 117 11.74 -7.36 -5.28
CA GLY A 117 11.15 -6.05 -5.52
C GLY A 117 9.64 -6.02 -5.31
N VAL A 118 9.11 -4.81 -5.28
CA VAL A 118 7.70 -4.54 -5.01
C VAL A 118 6.90 -4.60 -6.32
N PRO A 119 5.74 -5.29 -6.36
CA PRO A 119 4.97 -5.47 -7.60
C PRO A 119 4.40 -4.15 -8.12
N ASN A 120 4.41 -3.96 -9.43
CA ASN A 120 3.85 -2.77 -10.08
C ASN A 120 2.32 -2.75 -10.18
N GLY A 121 1.64 -3.82 -9.76
CA GLY A 121 0.18 -3.97 -9.91
C GLY A 121 -0.67 -3.26 -8.85
N GLY A 122 -0.06 -2.80 -7.75
CA GLY A 122 -0.78 -2.25 -6.60
C GLY A 122 -1.19 -0.78 -6.71
N PHE A 123 -1.04 -0.15 -7.89
CA PHE A 123 -1.44 1.24 -8.10
C PHE A 123 -2.93 1.35 -8.40
N ASP A 124 -3.58 2.32 -7.77
CA ASP A 124 -4.92 2.78 -8.09
C ASP A 124 -4.88 3.83 -9.21
N GLY A 125 -6.01 4.01 -9.92
CA GLY A 125 -6.17 5.05 -10.95
C GLY A 125 -6.06 6.50 -10.44
N ARG A 126 -6.03 6.70 -9.12
CA ARG A 126 -5.93 8.02 -8.47
C ARG A 126 -4.58 8.26 -7.78
N GLY A 127 -3.55 7.52 -8.15
CA GLY A 127 -2.21 7.72 -7.61
C GLY A 127 -1.98 7.20 -6.19
N ALA A 128 -2.80 6.29 -5.67
CA ALA A 128 -2.49 5.54 -4.46
C ALA A 128 -1.77 4.23 -4.81
N TYR A 129 -0.90 3.77 -3.93
CA TYR A 129 -0.22 2.49 -4.06
C TYR A 129 -0.47 1.63 -2.82
N THR A 130 -0.91 0.40 -3.00
CA THR A 130 -1.16 -0.54 -1.90
C THR A 130 -0.30 -1.78 -2.04
N LEU A 131 0.35 -2.16 -0.95
CA LEU A 131 1.17 -3.35 -0.83
C LEU A 131 0.67 -4.23 0.31
N GLY A 132 0.35 -5.48 0.01
CA GLY A 132 0.06 -6.51 1.01
C GLY A 132 1.34 -7.16 1.52
N VAL A 133 1.51 -7.18 2.82
CA VAL A 133 2.59 -7.85 3.54
C VAL A 133 2.01 -9.05 4.25
N LYS A 134 2.50 -10.24 3.95
CA LYS A 134 1.98 -11.49 4.53
C LYS A 134 2.40 -11.68 5.99
N ASP A 135 3.62 -11.27 6.31
CA ASP A 135 4.25 -11.52 7.61
C ASP A 135 4.67 -10.22 8.27
N HIS A 136 4.16 -9.95 9.47
CA HIS A 136 4.55 -8.77 10.25
C HIS A 136 5.95 -8.90 10.89
N THR A 137 6.50 -10.11 10.92
CA THR A 137 7.83 -10.39 11.49
C THR A 137 8.99 -9.76 10.71
N ILE A 138 8.72 -9.23 9.51
CA ILE A 138 9.71 -8.47 8.74
C ILE A 138 10.09 -7.14 9.41
N PHE A 139 9.25 -6.62 10.31
CA PHE A 139 9.53 -5.38 11.02
C PHE A 139 10.50 -5.66 12.18
N PRO A 140 11.63 -4.89 12.27
CA PRO A 140 12.64 -5.09 13.32
C PRO A 140 12.14 -4.79 14.73
N GLU A 141 11.04 -4.04 14.84
CA GLU A 141 10.44 -3.67 16.12
C GLU A 141 9.70 -4.83 16.80
N ILE A 142 9.47 -5.93 16.07
CA ILE A 142 8.76 -7.10 16.58
C ILE A 142 9.74 -8.15 17.03
N GLU A 143 9.62 -8.56 18.27
CA GLU A 143 10.37 -9.67 18.85
C GLU A 143 9.72 -11.00 18.44
N LEU A 144 10.45 -11.84 17.71
CA LEU A 144 9.96 -13.12 17.18
C LEU A 144 9.44 -14.05 18.28
N ASP A 145 10.06 -14.03 19.44
CA ASP A 145 9.69 -14.90 20.59
C ASP A 145 8.33 -14.56 21.18
N LYS A 146 7.85 -13.33 20.98
CA LYS A 146 6.55 -12.87 21.47
C LYS A 146 5.42 -13.05 20.46
N VAL A 147 5.73 -13.41 19.22
CA VAL A 147 4.75 -13.58 18.15
C VAL A 147 3.96 -14.86 18.37
N LYS A 148 2.68 -14.72 18.67
CA LYS A 148 1.77 -15.86 18.85
C LYS A 148 1.11 -16.30 17.55
N ARG A 149 0.93 -15.38 16.62
CA ARG A 149 0.19 -15.59 15.36
C ARG A 149 0.83 -14.79 14.25
N ASN A 150 0.83 -15.36 13.06
CA ASN A 150 1.24 -14.61 11.87
C ASN A 150 0.11 -13.69 11.41
N LEU A 151 0.40 -12.39 11.31
CA LEU A 151 -0.55 -11.35 10.93
C LEU A 151 -0.11 -10.69 9.64
N GLY A 152 -1.04 -10.58 8.69
CA GLY A 152 -0.82 -9.83 7.46
C GLY A 152 -1.24 -8.37 7.61
N PHE A 153 -0.52 -7.49 6.90
CA PHE A 153 -0.79 -6.06 6.86
C PHE A 153 -0.92 -5.55 5.43
N ASP A 154 -1.86 -4.65 5.21
CA ASP A 154 -1.95 -3.88 3.99
C ASP A 154 -1.42 -2.47 4.24
N VAL A 155 -0.39 -2.09 3.49
CA VAL A 155 0.22 -0.75 3.57
C VAL A 155 -0.18 0.04 2.34
N THR A 156 -0.97 1.09 2.52
CA THR A 156 -1.44 1.97 1.44
C THR A 156 -0.75 3.32 1.53
N PHE A 157 -0.03 3.69 0.48
CA PHE A 157 0.60 4.99 0.28
C PHE A 157 -0.33 5.87 -0.53
N VAL A 158 -0.90 6.88 0.10
CA VAL A 158 -1.79 7.85 -0.55
C VAL A 158 -0.98 9.07 -0.93
N THR A 159 -0.99 9.39 -2.22
CA THR A 159 -0.27 10.53 -2.79
C THR A 159 -1.23 11.53 -3.41
N THR A 160 -0.75 12.72 -3.74
CA THR A 160 -1.51 13.73 -4.48
C THR A 160 -1.33 13.61 -5.99
N GLY A 161 -0.58 12.59 -6.47
CA GLY A 161 -0.40 12.33 -7.89
C GLY A 161 -1.73 12.01 -8.57
N LYS A 162 -1.86 12.41 -9.83
CA LYS A 162 -3.06 12.17 -10.63
C LYS A 162 -2.94 10.84 -11.38
N ASP A 163 -1.72 10.51 -11.81
CA ASP A 163 -1.44 9.36 -12.64
C ASP A 163 -0.60 8.30 -11.91
N ARG A 164 -0.80 7.06 -12.32
CA ARG A 164 -0.05 5.90 -11.84
C ARG A 164 1.46 6.05 -12.07
N GLU A 165 1.87 6.53 -13.24
CA GLU A 165 3.27 6.67 -13.60
C GLU A 165 3.97 7.77 -12.82
N GLU A 166 3.25 8.86 -12.58
CA GLU A 166 3.71 9.98 -11.78
C GLU A 166 4.01 9.55 -10.33
N THR A 167 3.08 8.83 -9.73
CA THR A 167 3.25 8.29 -8.37
C THR A 167 4.37 7.25 -8.30
N ARG A 168 4.45 6.36 -9.31
CA ARG A 168 5.50 5.34 -9.38
C ARG A 168 6.88 5.99 -9.45
N GLU A 169 7.06 7.00 -10.29
CA GLU A 169 8.33 7.72 -10.41
C GLU A 169 8.71 8.41 -9.10
N MET A 170 7.75 9.07 -8.44
CA MET A 170 7.98 9.70 -7.13
C MET A 170 8.42 8.66 -6.08
N LEU A 171 7.70 7.55 -5.93
CA LEU A 171 8.02 6.52 -4.95
C LEU A 171 9.36 5.83 -5.25
N LEU A 172 9.69 5.61 -6.53
CA LEU A 172 10.99 5.08 -6.95
C LEU A 172 12.13 6.02 -6.52
N ARG A 173 12.00 7.32 -6.78
CA ARG A 173 12.99 8.34 -6.39
C ARG A 173 13.11 8.49 -4.86
N MET A 174 12.04 8.18 -4.13
CA MET A 174 12.07 8.11 -2.65
C MET A 174 12.71 6.83 -2.10
N GLY A 175 13.10 5.88 -2.99
CA GLY A 175 13.80 4.66 -2.61
C GLY A 175 12.93 3.41 -2.52
N MET A 176 11.72 3.38 -3.08
CA MET A 176 10.89 2.19 -3.15
C MET A 176 11.45 1.22 -4.21
N PRO A 177 11.82 -0.01 -3.88
CA PRO A 177 12.42 -0.96 -4.81
C PRO A 177 11.35 -1.67 -5.64
N PHE A 178 10.86 -1.05 -6.70
CA PHE A 178 9.94 -1.70 -7.63
C PHE A 178 10.65 -2.72 -8.51
N ILE A 179 9.92 -3.78 -8.88
CA ILE A 179 10.39 -4.73 -9.89
C ILE A 179 10.58 -3.97 -11.21
N GLU A 180 11.77 -4.07 -11.79
CA GLU A 180 12.00 -3.54 -13.12
C GLU A 180 11.06 -4.24 -14.10
N ARG A 181 10.33 -3.45 -14.91
CA ARG A 181 9.58 -4.02 -16.01
C ARG A 181 10.61 -4.56 -16.99
N SER A 182 10.80 -5.88 -17.05
CA SER A 182 11.36 -6.48 -18.27
C SER A 182 10.51 -5.94 -19.42
N HIS A 183 11.14 -5.32 -20.39
CA HIS A 183 10.52 -4.74 -21.60
C HIS A 183 9.76 -5.84 -22.37
N ALA A 184 8.56 -6.18 -21.93
CA ALA A 184 7.57 -6.80 -22.78
C ALA A 184 6.71 -5.64 -23.29
N PRO A 185 6.68 -5.40 -24.60
CA PRO A 185 5.87 -4.32 -25.17
C PRO A 185 4.39 -4.58 -24.86
N ASP A 186 3.70 -3.57 -24.34
CA ASP A 186 2.25 -3.56 -24.09
C ASP A 186 1.43 -3.64 -25.43
N ALA A 187 1.83 -4.51 -26.35
CA ALA A 187 1.19 -4.70 -27.65
C ALA A 187 -0.04 -5.62 -27.61
N ALA A 188 -0.43 -6.17 -26.45
CA ALA A 188 -1.49 -7.18 -26.37
C ALA A 188 -2.83 -6.70 -25.79
N LYS A 189 -3.05 -5.39 -25.59
CA LYS A 189 -4.33 -4.87 -25.05
C LYS A 189 -5.08 -3.89 -25.94
N ALA A 190 -4.70 -3.76 -27.19
CA ALA A 190 -5.41 -2.92 -28.18
C ALA A 190 -5.94 -3.76 -29.36
N ALA A 191 -6.66 -4.85 -29.09
CA ALA A 191 -7.52 -5.46 -30.08
C ALA A 191 -8.97 -5.03 -29.75
N PRO A 192 -9.65 -4.26 -30.62
CA PRO A 192 -11.06 -3.99 -30.45
C PRO A 192 -11.81 -5.31 -30.62
N LYS A 193 -12.65 -5.66 -29.65
CA LYS A 193 -13.60 -6.77 -29.79
C LYS A 193 -14.60 -6.37 -30.90
N GLU A 194 -14.40 -6.91 -32.09
CA GLU A 194 -15.42 -6.93 -33.14
C GLU A 194 -16.66 -7.65 -32.61
N LYS A 195 -17.77 -6.96 -32.62
CA LYS A 195 -19.08 -7.53 -32.36
C LYS A 195 -19.41 -8.40 -33.56
N PRO A 196 -19.87 -9.66 -33.39
CA PRO A 196 -20.38 -10.46 -34.51
C PRO A 196 -21.64 -9.78 -35.04
N ASN A 197 -21.59 -9.35 -36.30
CA ASN A 197 -22.75 -8.90 -37.07
C ASN A 197 -23.76 -10.02 -37.15
N GLY A 198 -24.97 -9.71 -36.65
CA GLY A 198 -26.14 -10.54 -36.93
C GLY A 198 -26.42 -10.57 -38.42
N GLN A 199 -26.30 -11.73 -39.02
CA GLN A 199 -26.90 -11.99 -40.32
C GLN A 199 -28.35 -12.41 -40.10
N GLU A 200 -29.21 -11.60 -40.66
CA GLU A 200 -30.59 -11.91 -41.00
C GLU A 200 -30.69 -13.27 -41.73
N VAL A 201 -31.52 -14.14 -41.24
CA VAL A 201 -32.06 -15.23 -42.06
C VAL A 201 -33.51 -14.86 -42.36
N LEU A 202 -33.68 -14.33 -43.57
CA LEU A 202 -34.99 -14.18 -44.20
C LEU A 202 -35.37 -15.49 -44.92
N ALA A 203 -36.57 -15.96 -44.67
CA ALA A 203 -37.52 -16.66 -45.51
C ALA A 203 -37.10 -17.94 -46.27
N ALA A 204 -37.72 -19.02 -45.96
CA ALA A 204 -38.63 -19.78 -46.84
C ALA A 204 -39.39 -20.82 -45.98
#